data_3fae327fe19b41b5b9835bc5ffd4815f
#
_entry.id   3fae327fe19b41b5b9835bc5ffd4815f
#
_cell.length_a   1.000
_cell.length_b   1.000
_cell.length_c   1.000
_cell.angle_alpha   90.00
_cell.angle_beta   90.00
_cell.angle_gamma   90.00
#
_symmetry.space_group_name_H-M   'P 1'
#
loop_
_entity.id
_entity.type
_entity.pdbx_description
1 polymer ?
#
loop_
_entity_poly.entity_id
_entity_poly.type
_entity_poly.pdbx_seq_one_letter_code
_entity_poly.pdbx_strand_id
1 'polypeptide(L)'
;MSYQILGFEDERQLVTAFAKRLGVDPVFALETQYRAGELTVRMPSITAKDVLLIANIHEEPRYALRTLFVAKALRHTGVRHCALLAPWIAYGRQDRVPRPGEVPGGLVVGDMLSRLFDKIVTLDAHSPMFVRAFRRKLVNVWAAPDATFQERLGQVDVIIAADHGAMRRAKTCAASMKLSCVVLEKQRNADGVKTTLLAKDIKRISGKHVLIVDDISDTGGTLVSAAVMLREHGTESVQALVSHVPN
;
A
#
# COMPACT_ATOMS: atom_id res chain seq x y z
N MET A 1 9.22 -22.53 17.56
CA MET A 1 7.86 -22.53 16.98
C MET A 1 8.01 -22.67 15.48
N SER A 2 7.44 -23.72 14.88
CA SER A 2 7.49 -23.89 13.43
C SER A 2 6.25 -23.23 12.82
N TYR A 3 6.45 -22.29 11.92
CA TYR A 3 5.40 -21.68 11.10
C TYR A 3 5.68 -21.99 9.63
N GLN A 4 4.64 -21.93 8.79
CA GLN A 4 4.77 -22.03 7.34
C GLN A 4 4.44 -20.71 6.68
N ILE A 5 5.15 -20.43 5.58
CA ILE A 5 4.83 -19.32 4.68
C ILE A 5 4.06 -19.90 3.50
N LEU A 6 2.88 -19.32 3.25
CA LEU A 6 2.02 -19.66 2.14
C LEU A 6 1.88 -18.45 1.22
N GLY A 7 1.91 -18.67 -0.07
CA GLY A 7 1.63 -17.65 -1.08
C GLY A 7 0.82 -18.20 -2.23
N PHE A 8 0.55 -17.37 -3.23
CA PHE A 8 -0.03 -17.78 -4.51
C PHE A 8 1.05 -17.91 -5.57
N GLU A 9 0.86 -18.81 -6.51
CA GLU A 9 1.84 -19.14 -7.56
C GLU A 9 2.15 -17.92 -8.45
N ASP A 10 1.17 -17.11 -8.76
CA ASP A 10 1.33 -15.88 -9.56
C ASP A 10 2.08 -14.76 -8.81
N GLU A 11 2.24 -14.86 -7.49
CA GLU A 11 3.02 -13.93 -6.66
C GLU A 11 4.34 -14.55 -6.14
N ARG A 12 4.80 -15.65 -6.76
CA ARG A 12 5.98 -16.41 -6.32
C ARG A 12 7.21 -15.54 -6.05
N GLN A 13 7.47 -14.56 -6.90
CA GLN A 13 8.65 -13.69 -6.75
C GLN A 13 8.58 -12.89 -5.43
N LEU A 14 7.46 -12.26 -5.15
CA LEU A 14 7.22 -11.52 -3.92
C LEU A 14 7.34 -12.42 -2.69
N VAL A 15 6.63 -13.54 -2.71
CA VAL A 15 6.58 -14.50 -1.59
C VAL A 15 7.98 -15.04 -1.28
N THR A 16 8.73 -15.45 -2.30
CA THR A 16 10.09 -15.98 -2.14
C THR A 16 11.05 -14.92 -1.60
N ALA A 17 10.92 -13.66 -2.01
CA ALA A 17 11.76 -12.57 -1.51
C ALA A 17 11.55 -12.35 0.00
N PHE A 18 10.32 -12.38 0.48
CA PHE A 18 10.02 -12.29 1.92
C PHE A 18 10.46 -13.56 2.67
N ALA A 19 10.16 -14.74 2.14
CA ALA A 19 10.49 -16.03 2.75
C ALA A 19 12.00 -16.19 2.97
N LYS A 20 12.80 -15.77 1.98
CA LYS A 20 14.28 -15.77 2.09
C LYS A 20 14.77 -14.92 3.26
N ARG A 21 14.18 -13.75 3.50
CA ARG A 21 14.53 -12.87 4.63
C ARG A 21 14.12 -13.46 5.98
N LEU A 22 13.08 -14.29 5.98
CA LEU A 22 12.57 -14.96 7.18
C LEU A 22 13.22 -16.34 7.42
N GLY A 23 14.05 -16.82 6.48
CA GLY A 23 14.76 -18.10 6.59
C GLY A 23 13.83 -19.32 6.53
N VAL A 24 12.70 -19.23 5.81
CA VAL A 24 11.69 -20.30 5.69
C VAL A 24 11.33 -20.50 4.22
N ASP A 25 11.31 -21.76 3.78
CA ASP A 25 10.86 -22.08 2.42
C ASP A 25 9.35 -21.95 2.30
N PRO A 26 8.85 -21.23 1.30
CA PRO A 26 7.42 -21.02 1.12
C PRO A 26 6.77 -22.20 0.39
N VAL A 27 5.47 -22.39 0.65
CA VAL A 27 4.59 -23.27 -0.13
C VAL A 27 3.57 -22.42 -0.89
N PHE A 28 3.03 -22.97 -1.99
CA PHE A 28 2.18 -22.19 -2.87
C PHE A 28 0.82 -22.84 -3.10
N ALA A 29 -0.21 -22.02 -3.01
CA ALA A 29 -1.56 -22.35 -3.45
C ALA A 29 -1.71 -22.06 -4.94
N LEU A 30 -2.40 -22.93 -5.65
CA LEU A 30 -2.69 -22.80 -7.07
C LEU A 30 -4.13 -22.32 -7.26
N GLU A 31 -4.29 -21.15 -7.84
CA GLU A 31 -5.56 -20.61 -8.29
C GLU A 31 -5.90 -21.17 -9.67
N THR A 32 -7.10 -21.60 -9.87
CA THR A 32 -7.66 -21.97 -11.16
C THR A 32 -9.10 -21.47 -11.29
N GLN A 33 -9.61 -21.42 -12.50
CA GLN A 33 -10.97 -20.97 -12.77
C GLN A 33 -11.70 -22.01 -13.62
N TYR A 34 -12.94 -22.32 -13.23
CA TYR A 34 -13.82 -23.15 -14.06
C TYR A 34 -14.29 -22.38 -15.32
N ARG A 35 -14.77 -23.10 -16.32
CA ARG A 35 -15.28 -22.46 -17.57
C ARG A 35 -16.40 -21.45 -17.32
N ALA A 36 -17.20 -21.69 -16.29
CA ALA A 36 -18.28 -20.78 -15.87
C ALA A 36 -17.79 -19.50 -15.17
N GLY A 37 -16.47 -19.37 -14.94
CA GLY A 37 -15.88 -18.22 -14.27
C GLY A 37 -15.69 -18.36 -12.77
N GLU A 38 -16.13 -19.46 -12.17
CA GLU A 38 -15.98 -19.71 -10.74
C GLU A 38 -14.52 -19.98 -10.38
N LEU A 39 -14.06 -19.28 -9.34
CA LEU A 39 -12.73 -19.43 -8.78
C LEU A 39 -12.62 -20.71 -7.94
N THR A 40 -11.51 -21.44 -8.09
CA THR A 40 -11.12 -22.51 -7.16
C THR A 40 -9.67 -22.37 -6.76
N VAL A 41 -9.32 -22.82 -5.55
CA VAL A 41 -7.96 -22.78 -5.01
C VAL A 41 -7.56 -24.16 -4.51
N ARG A 42 -6.47 -24.69 -5.04
CA ARG A 42 -5.84 -25.91 -4.55
C ARG A 42 -4.77 -25.55 -3.53
N MET A 43 -4.95 -26.04 -2.30
CA MET A 43 -4.02 -25.84 -1.20
C MET A 43 -2.85 -26.82 -1.26
N PRO A 44 -1.62 -26.39 -0.92
CA PRO A 44 -0.52 -27.29 -0.64
C PRO A 44 -0.72 -27.99 0.72
N SER A 45 0.15 -28.93 1.06
CA SER A 45 0.15 -29.54 2.40
C SER A 45 0.52 -28.51 3.46
N ILE A 46 -0.35 -28.36 4.46
CA ILE A 46 -0.14 -27.48 5.62
C ILE A 46 -0.02 -28.36 6.86
N THR A 47 1.14 -28.33 7.49
CA THR A 47 1.45 -29.11 8.70
C THR A 47 1.65 -28.25 9.94
N ALA A 48 1.99 -26.97 9.75
CA ALA A 48 2.20 -26.04 10.85
C ALA A 48 0.84 -25.57 11.46
N LYS A 49 0.91 -25.20 12.74
CA LYS A 49 -0.23 -24.59 13.45
C LYS A 49 -0.30 -23.07 13.26
N ASP A 50 0.80 -22.48 12.85
CA ASP A 50 0.92 -21.03 12.60
C ASP A 50 1.26 -20.84 11.11
N VAL A 51 0.50 -20.00 10.41
CA VAL A 51 0.70 -19.74 8.97
C VAL A 51 0.73 -18.24 8.71
N LEU A 52 1.72 -17.82 7.95
CA LEU A 52 1.80 -16.51 7.35
C LEU A 52 1.42 -16.63 5.87
N LEU A 53 0.25 -16.12 5.50
CA LEU A 53 -0.12 -15.92 4.10
C LEU A 53 0.51 -14.62 3.61
N ILE A 54 1.25 -14.66 2.50
CA ILE A 54 1.78 -13.49 1.81
C ILE A 54 1.03 -13.36 0.48
N ALA A 55 0.21 -12.32 0.34
CA ALA A 55 -0.60 -12.10 -0.85
C ALA A 55 -1.05 -10.65 -0.94
N ASN A 56 -0.92 -10.04 -2.11
CA ASN A 56 -1.57 -8.77 -2.39
C ASN A 56 -3.06 -8.95 -2.66
N ILE A 57 -3.84 -7.96 -2.27
CA ILE A 57 -5.24 -7.82 -2.64
C ILE A 57 -5.30 -6.76 -3.76
N HIS A 58 -5.21 -7.21 -5.00
CA HIS A 58 -5.30 -6.34 -6.17
C HIS A 58 -6.74 -5.89 -6.45
N GLU A 59 -6.94 -5.07 -7.49
CA GLU A 59 -8.20 -4.41 -7.82
C GLU A 59 -9.29 -5.41 -8.27
N GLU A 60 -8.90 -6.47 -8.97
CA GLU A 60 -9.85 -7.50 -9.40
C GLU A 60 -10.42 -8.26 -8.20
N PRO A 61 -11.74 -8.43 -8.09
CA PRO A 61 -12.39 -9.06 -6.92
C PRO A 61 -11.88 -10.47 -6.59
N ARG A 62 -11.33 -11.19 -7.60
CA ARG A 62 -10.78 -12.54 -7.40
C ARG A 62 -9.66 -12.59 -6.36
N TYR A 63 -8.83 -11.57 -6.27
CA TYR A 63 -7.71 -11.52 -5.32
C TYR A 63 -8.20 -11.48 -3.87
N ALA A 64 -9.23 -10.71 -3.58
CA ALA A 64 -9.88 -10.75 -2.26
C ALA A 64 -10.53 -12.12 -2.02
N LEU A 65 -11.28 -12.64 -2.99
CA LEU A 65 -12.01 -13.89 -2.86
C LEU A 65 -11.09 -15.10 -2.63
N ARG A 66 -9.99 -15.23 -3.41
CA ARG A 66 -9.01 -16.31 -3.22
C ARG A 66 -8.36 -16.27 -1.83
N THR A 67 -8.06 -15.06 -1.34
CA THR A 67 -7.49 -14.85 -0.01
C THR A 67 -8.46 -15.30 1.09
N LEU A 68 -9.76 -15.01 0.95
CA LEU A 68 -10.80 -15.48 1.86
C LEU A 68 -10.93 -17.01 1.82
N PHE A 69 -10.88 -17.64 0.64
CA PHE A 69 -10.91 -19.09 0.49
C PHE A 69 -9.75 -19.76 1.22
N VAL A 70 -8.53 -19.28 0.99
CA VAL A 70 -7.33 -19.79 1.67
C VAL A 70 -7.44 -19.62 3.18
N ALA A 71 -7.80 -18.45 3.68
CA ALA A 71 -7.95 -18.21 5.11
C ALA A 71 -8.97 -19.16 5.76
N LYS A 72 -10.10 -19.40 5.08
CA LYS A 72 -11.12 -20.33 5.56
C LYS A 72 -10.62 -21.77 5.52
N ALA A 73 -9.95 -22.19 4.44
CA ALA A 73 -9.37 -23.53 4.33
C ALA A 73 -8.34 -23.81 5.43
N LEU A 74 -7.45 -22.85 5.74
CA LEU A 74 -6.48 -22.98 6.81
C LEU A 74 -7.13 -23.27 8.16
N ARG A 75 -8.26 -22.64 8.48
CA ARG A 75 -9.01 -22.92 9.73
C ARG A 75 -9.55 -24.35 9.75
N HIS A 76 -9.98 -24.88 8.61
CA HIS A 76 -10.47 -26.28 8.51
C HIS A 76 -9.35 -27.31 8.65
N THR A 77 -8.09 -26.97 8.29
CA THR A 77 -6.93 -27.86 8.47
C THR A 77 -6.34 -27.81 9.88
N GLY A 78 -6.95 -27.07 10.80
CA GLY A 78 -6.55 -26.99 12.20
C GLY A 78 -5.41 -26.01 12.47
N VAL A 79 -5.17 -25.06 11.56
CA VAL A 79 -4.28 -23.90 11.80
C VAL A 79 -4.87 -23.06 12.93
N ARG A 80 -4.06 -22.75 13.93
CA ARG A 80 -4.44 -21.96 15.11
C ARG A 80 -4.31 -20.47 14.86
N HIS A 81 -3.17 -20.06 14.32
CA HIS A 81 -2.90 -18.67 14.03
C HIS A 81 -2.64 -18.47 12.54
N CYS A 82 -3.39 -17.56 11.96
CA CYS A 82 -3.26 -17.18 10.55
C CYS A 82 -3.06 -15.68 10.44
N ALA A 83 -1.87 -15.26 9.98
CA ALA A 83 -1.57 -13.87 9.69
C ALA A 83 -1.55 -13.64 8.18
N LEU A 84 -1.92 -12.43 7.75
CA LEU A 84 -1.80 -11.96 6.37
C LEU A 84 -0.76 -10.86 6.28
N LEU A 85 0.23 -11.03 5.42
CA LEU A 85 1.09 -9.96 4.92
C LEU A 85 0.61 -9.61 3.51
N ALA A 86 -0.09 -8.50 3.40
CA ALA A 86 -0.56 -7.95 2.14
C ALA A 86 0.09 -6.56 1.94
N PRO A 87 1.26 -6.48 1.27
CA PRO A 87 1.88 -5.19 0.99
C PRO A 87 0.89 -4.21 0.35
N TRP A 88 0.08 -4.66 -0.59
CA TRP A 88 -1.01 -3.90 -1.18
C TRP A 88 -2.38 -4.48 -0.85
N ILE A 89 -3.31 -3.60 -0.44
CA ILE A 89 -4.74 -3.91 -0.28
C ILE A 89 -5.54 -2.87 -1.05
N ALA A 90 -6.12 -3.28 -2.17
CA ALA A 90 -7.02 -2.47 -2.97
C ALA A 90 -8.26 -2.04 -2.18
N TYR A 91 -9.09 -1.20 -2.76
CA TYR A 91 -10.28 -0.58 -2.14
C TYR A 91 -9.97 0.44 -1.03
N GLY A 92 -8.70 0.67 -0.64
CA GLY A 92 -8.33 1.62 0.41
C GLY A 92 -8.85 3.04 0.19
N ARG A 93 -9.02 3.46 -1.09
CA ARG A 93 -9.58 4.77 -1.49
C ARG A 93 -11.10 4.84 -1.32
N GLN A 94 -11.79 3.70 -1.18
CA GLN A 94 -13.24 3.61 -0.93
C GLN A 94 -13.52 3.51 0.59
N ASP A 95 -12.98 4.44 1.35
CA ASP A 95 -13.00 4.46 2.82
C ASP A 95 -14.20 5.24 3.42
N ARG A 96 -14.99 5.87 2.57
CA ARG A 96 -16.16 6.68 2.93
C ARG A 96 -17.22 6.62 1.83
N VAL A 97 -18.39 7.12 2.12
CA VAL A 97 -19.50 7.27 1.17
C VAL A 97 -19.38 8.62 0.47
N PRO A 98 -18.84 8.72 -0.75
CA PRO A 98 -18.69 9.99 -1.44
C PRO A 98 -20.03 10.54 -1.99
N ARG A 99 -20.97 9.64 -2.30
CA ARG A 99 -22.32 9.97 -2.82
C ARG A 99 -23.38 9.12 -2.10
N PRO A 100 -24.59 9.66 -1.88
CA PRO A 100 -25.68 8.88 -1.32
C PRO A 100 -25.91 7.56 -2.06
N GLY A 101 -25.99 6.44 -1.33
CA GLY A 101 -26.19 5.10 -1.89
C GLY A 101 -24.91 4.36 -2.32
N GLU A 102 -23.76 4.99 -2.37
CA GLU A 102 -22.49 4.29 -2.61
C GLU A 102 -22.04 3.49 -1.38
N VAL A 103 -21.46 2.31 -1.62
CA VAL A 103 -20.93 1.46 -0.55
C VAL A 103 -19.44 1.75 -0.37
N PRO A 104 -18.96 1.98 0.86
CA PRO A 104 -17.54 2.15 1.13
C PRO A 104 -16.83 0.78 1.08
N GLY A 105 -16.47 0.33 -0.12
CA GLY A 105 -15.91 -1.01 -0.40
C GLY A 105 -14.68 -1.35 0.45
N GLY A 106 -13.83 -0.38 0.75
CA GLY A 106 -12.67 -0.56 1.62
C GLY A 106 -13.05 -0.97 3.04
N LEU A 107 -14.16 -0.44 3.58
CA LEU A 107 -14.63 -0.82 4.92
C LEU A 107 -15.17 -2.25 4.91
N VAL A 108 -15.84 -2.66 3.83
CA VAL A 108 -16.34 -4.03 3.66
C VAL A 108 -15.19 -5.03 3.58
N VAL A 109 -14.21 -4.79 2.71
CA VAL A 109 -13.02 -5.64 2.55
C VAL A 109 -12.24 -5.73 3.85
N GLY A 110 -12.03 -4.62 4.55
CA GLY A 110 -11.35 -4.60 5.84
C GLY A 110 -12.05 -5.44 6.90
N ASP A 111 -13.38 -5.34 7.02
CA ASP A 111 -14.16 -6.15 7.95
C ASP A 111 -14.09 -7.65 7.62
N MET A 112 -14.24 -8.02 6.34
CA MET A 112 -14.17 -9.41 5.87
C MET A 112 -12.80 -10.04 6.21
N LEU A 113 -11.70 -9.38 5.85
CA LEU A 113 -10.35 -9.87 6.14
C LEU A 113 -10.12 -9.97 7.65
N SER A 114 -10.53 -8.97 8.42
CA SER A 114 -10.34 -8.96 9.88
C SER A 114 -11.08 -10.09 10.62
N ARG A 115 -12.11 -10.68 10.04
CA ARG A 115 -12.81 -11.83 10.63
C ARG A 115 -12.04 -13.14 10.47
N LEU A 116 -11.21 -13.25 9.44
CA LEU A 116 -10.52 -14.50 9.09
C LEU A 116 -9.08 -14.56 9.57
N PHE A 117 -8.39 -13.42 9.59
CA PHE A 117 -7.00 -13.33 10.01
C PHE A 117 -6.89 -12.81 11.45
N ASP A 118 -5.91 -13.33 12.19
CA ASP A 118 -5.61 -12.87 13.55
C ASP A 118 -4.81 -11.57 13.52
N LYS A 119 -3.93 -11.41 12.53
CA LYS A 119 -3.12 -10.23 12.27
C LYS A 119 -3.02 -9.97 10.78
N ILE A 120 -3.01 -8.71 10.41
CA ILE A 120 -2.83 -8.27 9.02
C ILE A 120 -1.74 -7.20 9.02
N VAL A 121 -0.80 -7.30 8.10
CA VAL A 121 0.25 -6.30 7.90
C VAL A 121 0.14 -5.77 6.48
N THR A 122 0.14 -4.46 6.32
CA THR A 122 0.13 -3.79 5.01
C THR A 122 1.13 -2.65 4.97
N LEU A 123 1.47 -2.21 3.76
CA LEU A 123 2.36 -1.08 3.53
C LEU A 123 1.52 0.14 3.15
N ASP A 124 1.79 1.27 3.77
CA ASP A 124 1.21 2.59 3.44
C ASP A 124 -0.29 2.58 3.14
N ALA A 125 -1.09 2.05 4.09
CA ALA A 125 -2.54 2.09 3.95
C ALA A 125 -3.05 3.51 3.68
N HIS A 126 -3.95 3.63 2.70
CA HIS A 126 -4.41 4.91 2.15
C HIS A 126 -4.87 5.91 3.21
N SER A 127 -5.66 5.47 4.19
CA SER A 127 -6.25 6.37 5.19
C SER A 127 -6.40 5.75 6.57
N PRO A 128 -6.47 6.57 7.64
CA PRO A 128 -6.80 6.09 8.98
C PRO A 128 -8.20 5.46 9.07
N MET A 129 -9.14 5.87 8.22
CA MET A 129 -10.49 5.30 8.17
C MET A 129 -10.44 3.85 7.68
N PHE A 130 -9.68 3.61 6.59
CA PHE A 130 -9.44 2.27 6.08
C PHE A 130 -8.76 1.38 7.13
N VAL A 131 -7.72 1.86 7.82
CA VAL A 131 -7.06 1.10 8.90
C VAL A 131 -8.05 0.67 10.00
N ARG A 132 -8.99 1.53 10.38
CA ARG A 132 -10.00 1.22 11.43
C ARG A 132 -10.95 0.09 11.03
N ALA A 133 -11.21 -0.11 9.73
CA ALA A 133 -12.08 -1.18 9.23
C ALA A 133 -11.60 -2.58 9.63
N PHE A 134 -10.31 -2.74 9.91
CA PHE A 134 -9.71 -4.03 10.28
C PHE A 134 -9.79 -4.38 11.77
N ARG A 135 -10.65 -3.74 12.53
CA ARG A 135 -10.92 -4.08 13.95
C ARG A 135 -9.66 -4.18 14.81
N ARG A 136 -8.69 -3.27 14.64
CA ARG A 136 -7.38 -3.24 15.31
C ARG A 136 -6.44 -4.41 14.96
N LYS A 137 -6.75 -5.23 13.95
CA LYS A 137 -5.87 -6.31 13.51
C LYS A 137 -4.85 -5.90 12.47
N LEU A 138 -5.03 -4.73 11.83
CA LEU A 138 -4.11 -4.19 10.85
C LEU A 138 -2.95 -3.45 11.50
N VAL A 139 -1.74 -3.85 11.11
CA VAL A 139 -0.50 -3.09 11.32
C VAL A 139 -0.16 -2.43 10.00
N ASN A 140 -0.21 -1.12 9.97
CA ASN A 140 0.24 -0.34 8.83
C ASN A 140 1.72 0.02 8.99
N VAL A 141 2.55 -0.45 8.07
CA VAL A 141 3.97 -0.12 7.98
C VAL A 141 4.11 1.06 7.02
N TRP A 142 4.84 2.08 7.43
CA TRP A 142 5.13 3.22 6.58
C TRP A 142 6.42 2.96 5.80
N ALA A 143 6.38 3.13 4.48
CA ALA A 143 7.57 3.08 3.66
C ALA A 143 8.49 4.26 4.03
N ALA A 144 9.73 3.91 4.34
CA ALA A 144 10.80 4.87 4.55
C ALA A 144 12.02 4.39 3.77
N PRO A 145 12.62 5.23 2.91
CA PRO A 145 13.80 4.85 2.16
C PRO A 145 14.94 4.47 3.12
N ASP A 146 15.47 3.26 2.96
CA ASP A 146 16.72 2.86 3.61
C ASP A 146 17.95 3.47 2.88
N ALA A 147 19.13 3.28 3.42
CA ALA A 147 20.36 3.83 2.85
C ALA A 147 20.57 3.40 1.39
N THR A 148 20.32 2.13 1.06
CA THR A 148 20.48 1.59 -0.29
C THR A 148 19.50 2.23 -1.28
N PHE A 149 18.28 2.50 -0.83
CA PHE A 149 17.29 3.18 -1.67
C PHE A 149 17.62 4.66 -1.84
N GLN A 150 18.12 5.33 -0.77
CA GLN A 150 18.55 6.72 -0.83
C GLN A 150 19.66 6.95 -1.84
N GLU A 151 20.63 6.04 -1.94
CA GLU A 151 21.69 6.07 -2.95
C GLU A 151 21.14 6.07 -4.39
N ARG A 152 20.02 5.40 -4.64
CA ARG A 152 19.37 5.35 -5.96
C ARG A 152 18.60 6.61 -6.32
N LEU A 153 18.12 7.36 -5.33
CA LEU A 153 17.40 8.61 -5.55
C LEU A 153 18.31 9.76 -6.03
N GLY A 154 19.64 9.66 -5.79
CA GLY A 154 20.55 10.78 -6.02
C GLY A 154 20.31 11.91 -5.04
N GLN A 155 20.59 13.15 -5.47
CA GLN A 155 20.43 14.31 -4.60
C GLN A 155 18.96 14.62 -4.34
N VAL A 156 18.62 14.76 -3.05
CA VAL A 156 17.31 15.22 -2.55
C VAL A 156 17.56 16.21 -1.42
N ASP A 157 17.01 17.39 -1.51
CA ASP A 157 17.14 18.45 -0.50
C ASP A 157 15.87 18.63 0.33
N VAL A 158 14.70 18.41 -0.26
CA VAL A 158 13.39 18.63 0.38
C VAL A 158 12.39 17.55 -0.01
N ILE A 159 11.67 17.05 0.98
CA ILE A 159 10.55 16.13 0.76
C ILE A 159 9.25 16.92 0.58
N ILE A 160 8.46 16.53 -0.40
CA ILE A 160 7.16 17.14 -0.72
C ILE A 160 6.04 16.14 -0.42
N ALA A 161 5.10 16.51 0.44
CA ALA A 161 3.83 15.80 0.54
C ALA A 161 2.89 16.29 -0.57
N ALA A 162 2.38 15.37 -1.40
CA ALA A 162 1.50 15.72 -2.52
C ALA A 162 0.18 16.38 -2.09
N ASP A 163 -0.23 16.16 -0.85
CA ASP A 163 -1.35 16.82 -0.16
C ASP A 163 -1.30 16.54 1.36
N HIS A 164 -2.32 17.00 2.09
CA HIS A 164 -2.43 16.73 3.54
C HIS A 164 -2.58 15.24 3.87
N GLY A 165 -3.17 14.42 3.01
CA GLY A 165 -3.27 12.96 3.16
C GLY A 165 -1.91 12.29 3.15
N ALA A 166 -0.99 12.76 2.30
CA ALA A 166 0.38 12.27 2.20
C ALA A 166 1.32 12.77 3.32
N MET A 167 0.90 13.77 4.13
CA MET A 167 1.77 14.46 5.09
C MET A 167 2.46 13.51 6.07
N ARG A 168 1.77 12.52 6.60
CA ARG A 168 2.36 11.59 7.59
C ARG A 168 3.47 10.76 6.97
N ARG A 169 3.25 10.20 5.79
CA ARG A 169 4.23 9.38 5.05
C ARG A 169 5.43 10.24 4.61
N ALA A 170 5.17 11.43 4.07
CA ALA A 170 6.23 12.37 3.69
C ALA A 170 7.10 12.80 4.89
N LYS A 171 6.51 13.02 6.07
CA LYS A 171 7.26 13.30 7.30
C LYS A 171 8.08 12.09 7.77
N THR A 172 7.57 10.86 7.62
CA THR A 172 8.33 9.64 7.94
C THR A 172 9.53 9.50 7.01
N CYS A 173 9.34 9.72 5.71
CA CYS A 173 10.41 9.74 4.71
C CYS A 173 11.44 10.85 5.03
N ALA A 174 10.99 12.07 5.30
CA ALA A 174 11.86 13.19 5.64
C ALA A 174 12.70 12.91 6.90
N ALA A 175 12.11 12.29 7.93
CA ALA A 175 12.81 11.92 9.15
C ALA A 175 13.91 10.88 8.88
N SER A 176 13.64 9.85 8.06
CA SER A 176 14.64 8.83 7.70
C SER A 176 15.82 9.41 6.92
N MET A 177 15.58 10.42 6.10
CA MET A 177 16.59 11.10 5.28
C MET A 177 17.20 12.34 5.97
N LYS A 178 16.70 12.72 7.16
CA LYS A 178 17.08 13.94 7.90
C LYS A 178 16.87 15.22 7.08
N LEU A 179 15.80 15.27 6.29
CA LEU A 179 15.43 16.37 5.43
C LEU A 179 14.20 17.12 5.95
N SER A 180 13.97 18.33 5.43
CA SER A 180 12.76 19.10 5.68
C SER A 180 11.60 18.59 4.81
N CYS A 181 10.35 18.82 5.27
CA CYS A 181 9.15 18.48 4.53
C CYS A 181 8.30 19.73 4.27
N VAL A 182 7.76 19.81 3.05
CA VAL A 182 6.78 20.81 2.61
C VAL A 182 5.52 20.09 2.18
N VAL A 183 4.35 20.67 2.47
CA VAL A 183 3.04 20.10 2.11
C VAL A 183 2.42 20.96 1.04
N LEU A 184 1.95 20.33 -0.06
CA LEU A 184 1.19 21.01 -1.08
C LEU A 184 -0.27 21.15 -0.66
N GLU A 185 -0.86 22.31 -0.98
CA GLU A 185 -2.27 22.59 -0.74
C GLU A 185 -3.08 22.23 -1.98
N LYS A 186 -4.26 21.63 -1.78
CA LYS A 186 -5.25 21.40 -2.85
C LYS A 186 -6.41 22.38 -2.67
N GLN A 187 -6.56 23.30 -3.62
CA GLN A 187 -7.71 24.18 -3.71
C GLN A 187 -8.72 23.60 -4.71
N ARG A 188 -9.98 23.50 -4.28
CA ARG A 188 -11.10 23.12 -5.15
C ARG A 188 -11.79 24.39 -5.64
N ASN A 189 -11.75 24.61 -6.96
CA ASN A 189 -12.47 25.70 -7.63
C ASN A 189 -13.54 25.12 -8.55
N ALA A 190 -14.36 25.98 -9.14
CA ALA A 190 -15.36 25.58 -10.12
C ALA A 190 -14.77 24.80 -11.32
N ASP A 191 -13.54 25.11 -11.70
CA ASP A 191 -12.79 24.49 -12.81
C ASP A 191 -12.07 23.18 -12.43
N GLY A 192 -12.17 22.71 -11.16
CA GLY A 192 -11.54 21.48 -10.70
C GLY A 192 -10.65 21.63 -9.47
N VAL A 193 -9.69 20.71 -9.32
CA VAL A 193 -8.72 20.71 -8.21
C VAL A 193 -7.39 21.27 -8.70
N LYS A 194 -6.98 22.40 -8.13
CA LYS A 194 -5.66 23.00 -8.38
C LYS A 194 -4.73 22.74 -7.20
N THR A 195 -3.53 22.23 -7.50
CA THR A 195 -2.46 22.12 -6.52
C THR A 195 -1.73 23.44 -6.38
N THR A 196 -1.49 23.90 -5.16
CA THR A 196 -0.85 25.17 -4.86
C THR A 196 0.22 25.01 -3.78
N LEU A 197 1.12 26.00 -3.71
CA LEU A 197 2.18 26.08 -2.71
C LEU A 197 2.00 27.38 -1.89
N LEU A 198 2.19 27.28 -0.58
CA LEU A 198 2.18 28.48 0.25
C LEU A 198 3.38 29.37 -0.04
N ALA A 199 3.19 30.67 -0.09
CA ALA A 199 4.25 31.66 -0.43
C ALA A 199 5.50 31.51 0.46
N LYS A 200 5.34 31.16 1.75
CA LYS A 200 6.45 30.90 2.68
C LYS A 200 7.30 29.70 2.29
N ASP A 201 6.73 28.73 1.57
CA ASP A 201 7.40 27.49 1.21
C ASP A 201 8.11 27.55 -0.14
N ILE A 202 7.80 28.57 -0.98
CA ILE A 202 8.49 28.81 -2.27
C ILE A 202 10.00 28.96 -2.06
N LYS A 203 10.41 29.77 -1.07
CA LYS A 203 11.84 29.98 -0.75
C LYS A 203 12.54 28.71 -0.27
N ARG A 204 11.78 27.72 0.22
CA ARG A 204 12.34 26.46 0.73
C ARG A 204 12.64 25.47 -0.39
N ILE A 205 12.02 25.63 -1.56
CA ILE A 205 12.14 24.70 -2.69
C ILE A 205 12.89 25.29 -3.89
N SER A 206 12.98 26.61 -4.00
CA SER A 206 13.67 27.27 -5.12
C SER A 206 15.15 26.87 -5.16
N GLY A 207 15.64 26.44 -6.33
CA GLY A 207 16.99 25.90 -6.54
C GLY A 207 17.27 24.59 -5.84
N LYS A 208 16.25 23.82 -5.43
CA LYS A 208 16.37 22.56 -4.69
C LYS A 208 15.97 21.34 -5.51
N HIS A 209 16.57 20.21 -5.20
CA HIS A 209 16.14 18.88 -5.67
C HIS A 209 15.06 18.38 -4.74
N VAL A 210 13.85 18.13 -5.26
CA VAL A 210 12.70 17.76 -4.43
C VAL A 210 12.21 16.36 -4.74
N LEU A 211 11.74 15.66 -3.69
CA LEU A 211 11.12 14.33 -3.78
C LEU A 211 9.67 14.41 -3.34
N ILE A 212 8.74 14.22 -4.28
CA ILE A 212 7.31 14.07 -3.97
C ILE A 212 7.09 12.68 -3.40
N VAL A 213 6.37 12.60 -2.27
CA VAL A 213 6.03 11.33 -1.62
C VAL A 213 4.52 11.17 -1.53
N ASP A 214 4.03 10.05 -2.05
CA ASP A 214 2.60 9.68 -1.97
C ASP A 214 2.43 8.18 -1.76
N ASP A 215 1.19 7.68 -1.47
CA ASP A 215 0.92 6.25 -1.30
C ASP A 215 0.72 5.55 -2.63
N ILE A 216 0.01 6.18 -3.54
CA ILE A 216 -0.45 5.54 -4.77
C ILE A 216 -0.34 6.50 -5.96
N SER A 217 0.13 5.97 -7.06
CA SER A 217 0.04 6.62 -8.38
C SER A 217 -0.78 5.73 -9.30
N ASP A 218 -1.99 6.18 -9.63
CA ASP A 218 -2.88 5.51 -10.59
C ASP A 218 -2.53 5.97 -12.02
N THR A 219 -3.05 7.10 -12.47
CA THR A 219 -2.75 7.68 -13.79
C THR A 219 -1.53 8.61 -13.78
N GLY A 220 -0.95 8.88 -12.64
CA GLY A 220 0.14 9.83 -12.48
C GLY A 220 -0.28 11.30 -12.49
N GLY A 221 -1.54 11.62 -12.79
CA GLY A 221 -2.00 13.00 -12.99
C GLY A 221 -1.71 13.93 -11.81
N THR A 222 -1.89 13.47 -10.56
CA THR A 222 -1.56 14.26 -9.35
C THR A 222 -0.07 14.57 -9.27
N LEU A 223 0.79 13.58 -9.54
CA LEU A 223 2.25 13.75 -9.48
C LEU A 223 2.74 14.67 -10.59
N VAL A 224 2.22 14.51 -11.81
CA VAL A 224 2.56 15.37 -12.95
C VAL A 224 2.17 16.82 -12.68
N SER A 225 0.94 17.06 -12.21
CA SER A 225 0.48 18.42 -11.87
C SER A 225 1.32 19.06 -10.77
N ALA A 226 1.68 18.28 -9.74
CA ALA A 226 2.57 18.73 -8.68
C ALA A 226 3.98 19.04 -9.21
N ALA A 227 4.52 18.19 -10.08
CA ALA A 227 5.85 18.37 -10.66
C ALA A 227 5.93 19.63 -11.54
N VAL A 228 4.92 19.87 -12.37
CA VAL A 228 4.84 21.10 -13.21
C VAL A 228 4.84 22.33 -12.31
N MET A 229 3.97 22.38 -11.32
CA MET A 229 3.86 23.49 -10.39
C MET A 229 5.17 23.75 -9.62
N LEU A 230 5.85 22.69 -9.14
CA LEU A 230 7.13 22.81 -8.45
C LEU A 230 8.22 23.38 -9.36
N ARG A 231 8.26 22.94 -10.63
CA ARG A 231 9.17 23.48 -11.65
C ARG A 231 8.93 24.96 -11.93
N GLU A 232 7.67 25.37 -12.03
CA GLU A 232 7.29 26.80 -12.21
C GLU A 232 7.77 27.67 -11.03
N HIS A 233 7.95 27.09 -9.84
CA HIS A 233 8.47 27.77 -8.65
C HIS A 233 10.00 27.60 -8.47
N GLY A 234 10.71 27.18 -9.53
CA GLY A 234 12.17 27.22 -9.62
C GLY A 234 12.87 26.04 -8.94
N THR A 235 12.25 24.86 -8.80
CA THR A 235 12.97 23.67 -8.34
C THR A 235 13.99 23.19 -9.39
N GLU A 236 15.16 22.74 -8.94
CA GLU A 236 16.22 22.22 -9.82
C GLU A 236 15.84 20.87 -10.42
N SER A 237 15.32 19.95 -9.63
CA SER A 237 14.76 18.68 -10.10
C SER A 237 13.56 18.24 -9.27
N VAL A 238 12.69 17.42 -9.88
CA VAL A 238 11.55 16.81 -9.23
C VAL A 238 11.58 15.30 -9.47
N GLN A 239 11.58 14.54 -8.39
CA GLN A 239 11.45 13.10 -8.37
C GLN A 239 10.16 12.72 -7.63
N ALA A 240 9.66 11.50 -7.82
CA ALA A 240 8.50 10.99 -7.09
C ALA A 240 8.80 9.61 -6.51
N LEU A 241 8.34 9.39 -5.28
CA LEU A 241 8.33 8.11 -4.59
C LEU A 241 6.89 7.77 -4.21
N VAL A 242 6.43 6.63 -4.70
CA VAL A 242 5.11 6.09 -4.35
C VAL A 242 5.25 4.65 -3.88
N SER A 243 4.42 4.24 -2.93
CA SER A 243 4.44 2.88 -2.40
C SER A 243 3.75 1.89 -3.32
N HIS A 244 2.74 2.37 -4.06
CA HIS A 244 1.89 1.52 -4.89
C HIS A 244 1.64 2.13 -6.26
N VAL A 245 1.77 1.28 -7.28
CA VAL A 245 1.36 1.58 -8.66
C VAL A 245 0.40 0.46 -9.07
N PRO A 246 -0.94 0.69 -9.01
CA PRO A 246 -1.91 -0.27 -9.51
C PRO A 246 -1.72 -0.48 -11.02
N ASN A 247 -1.96 -1.70 -11.48
CA ASN A 247 -1.88 -2.07 -12.90
C ASN A 247 -3.15 -1.68 -13.63
#